data_f2f89d558824b064c401aa2c6bdd8d9e
#
_entry.id   f2f89d558824b064c401aa2c6bdd8d9e
#
_cell.length_a   1.000
_cell.length_b   1.000
_cell.length_c   1.000
_cell.angle_alpha   90.00
_cell.angle_beta   90.00
_cell.angle_gamma   90.00
#
_symmetry.space_group_name_H-M   'P 1'
#
loop_
_entity.id
_entity.type
_entity.pdbx_description
1 polymer ?
#
loop_
_entity_poly.entity_id
_entity_poly.type
_entity_poly.pdbx_seq_one_letter_code
_entity_poly.pdbx_strand_id
1 'polypeptide(L)'
;MKRDLLLVAASMFTWGAGEGLFLYFQPLYLQQWGASPVTIGTIYGAIGIAMAIAQIPAGYLSDRIGSRNIMWTSWITGTIAAWIMALANSLPVFIAGLILYNLTAFVMAPLSSFITGVRGDWSVQRGLTLVYGMYSLGAVLGPITGGILSEQFGLRMVYQVSAVVFIFSTLLILFIRQQAPREVTVTTKNEHLLQNRHFLTLLGLIFFTMFVLYLPQPLTPNFLQNQRGLDATTIGILGACGNLGNALLVLGLGNMVPVSGFLLGQLLIGLFAFSLWKGESTVVLGIGYFFIGGYRLCRSMMLAAARHLVQEHEQGLAFGIIETVNSTTVILAPILAGFLYEKNPSSIYQVCLGLVGLTLVACLLFFPRMKPDHTENLPVTPIERR
;
A
#
# COMPACT_ATOMS: atom_id res chain seq x y z
N MET A 1 -10.42 -0.88 -26.76
CA MET A 1 -10.48 -0.95 -25.30
C MET A 1 -11.94 -1.01 -24.87
N LYS A 2 -12.33 -1.94 -24.00
CA LYS A 2 -13.74 -2.07 -23.61
C LYS A 2 -14.14 -0.91 -22.69
N ARG A 3 -15.37 -0.40 -22.83
CA ARG A 3 -15.93 0.74 -22.08
C ARG A 3 -15.74 0.56 -20.56
N ASP A 4 -16.01 -0.62 -20.03
CA ASP A 4 -15.95 -0.88 -18.59
C ASP A 4 -14.52 -0.76 -18.03
N LEU A 5 -13.49 -1.16 -18.79
CA LEU A 5 -12.09 -0.98 -18.38
C LEU A 5 -11.71 0.51 -18.29
N LEU A 6 -12.22 1.35 -19.21
CA LEU A 6 -12.01 2.80 -19.18
C LEU A 6 -12.71 3.45 -17.98
N LEU A 7 -13.95 3.04 -17.69
CA LEU A 7 -14.68 3.54 -16.53
C LEU A 7 -13.96 3.22 -15.23
N VAL A 8 -13.46 1.98 -15.09
CA VAL A 8 -12.68 1.59 -13.92
C VAL A 8 -11.37 2.38 -13.84
N ALA A 9 -10.65 2.55 -14.94
CA ALA A 9 -9.41 3.32 -14.98
C ALA A 9 -9.62 4.79 -14.61
N ALA A 10 -10.67 5.43 -15.13
CA ALA A 10 -11.04 6.81 -14.81
C ALA A 10 -11.49 6.95 -13.34
N SER A 11 -12.29 5.99 -12.85
CA SER A 11 -12.69 5.93 -11.44
C SER A 11 -11.50 5.77 -10.52
N MET A 12 -10.53 4.91 -10.85
CA MET A 12 -9.32 4.73 -10.06
C MET A 12 -8.40 5.95 -10.08
N PHE A 13 -8.33 6.68 -11.20
CA PHE A 13 -7.62 7.96 -11.26
C PHE A 13 -8.24 8.99 -10.29
N THR A 14 -9.56 9.17 -10.36
CA THR A 14 -10.27 10.11 -9.47
C THR A 14 -10.21 9.65 -8.01
N TRP A 15 -10.29 8.34 -7.74
CA TRP A 15 -10.11 7.80 -6.39
C TRP A 15 -8.70 8.08 -5.86
N GLY A 16 -7.65 7.79 -6.66
CA GLY A 16 -6.27 8.06 -6.30
C GLY A 16 -6.00 9.54 -6.05
N ALA A 17 -6.60 10.43 -6.85
CA ALA A 17 -6.51 11.87 -6.62
C ALA A 17 -7.18 12.28 -5.31
N GLY A 18 -8.40 11.82 -5.05
CA GLY A 18 -9.13 12.09 -3.81
C GLY A 18 -8.43 11.56 -2.56
N GLU A 19 -7.90 10.34 -2.61
CA GLU A 19 -7.14 9.76 -1.51
C GLU A 19 -5.80 10.48 -1.30
N GLY A 20 -5.11 10.80 -2.38
CA GLY A 20 -3.85 11.55 -2.32
C GLY A 20 -4.00 12.92 -1.68
N LEU A 21 -5.16 13.58 -1.82
CA LEU A 21 -5.42 14.86 -1.18
C LEU A 21 -5.19 14.82 0.34
N PHE A 22 -5.69 13.79 1.03
CA PHE A 22 -5.69 13.77 2.49
C PHE A 22 -4.70 12.79 3.14
N LEU A 23 -4.26 11.76 2.42
CA LEU A 23 -3.52 10.64 3.02
C LEU A 23 -2.26 11.10 3.79
N TYR A 24 -1.47 12.00 3.20
CA TYR A 24 -0.26 12.54 3.83
C TYR A 24 -0.57 13.51 4.98
N PHE A 25 -1.75 14.11 4.99
CA PHE A 25 -2.15 15.08 6.01
C PHE A 25 -2.99 14.45 7.13
N GLN A 26 -3.33 13.18 7.00
CA GLN A 26 -4.15 12.46 7.98
C GLN A 26 -3.56 12.49 9.39
N PRO A 27 -2.26 12.20 9.63
CA PRO A 27 -1.71 12.26 10.98
C PRO A 27 -1.63 13.71 11.50
N LEU A 28 -1.47 14.71 10.64
CA LEU A 28 -1.56 16.12 11.01
C LEU A 28 -2.97 16.51 11.43
N TYR A 29 -3.98 16.03 10.72
CA TYR A 29 -5.37 16.34 11.06
C TYR A 29 -5.79 15.65 12.36
N LEU A 30 -5.35 14.42 12.61
CA LEU A 30 -5.54 13.77 13.92
C LEU A 30 -4.89 14.59 15.06
N GLN A 31 -3.69 15.14 14.82
CA GLN A 31 -3.03 16.03 15.78
C GLN A 31 -3.82 17.32 16.03
N GLN A 32 -4.42 17.94 15.00
CA GLN A 32 -5.30 19.11 15.16
C GLN A 32 -6.53 18.82 16.02
N TRP A 33 -7.02 17.58 15.99
CA TRP A 33 -8.09 17.10 16.89
C TRP A 33 -7.60 16.77 18.32
N GLY A 34 -6.34 17.04 18.63
CA GLY A 34 -5.75 16.81 19.96
C GLY A 34 -5.23 15.39 20.19
N ALA A 35 -5.12 14.56 19.14
CA ALA A 35 -4.53 13.23 19.28
C ALA A 35 -3.04 13.32 19.56
N SER A 36 -2.57 12.66 20.64
CA SER A 36 -1.14 12.50 20.92
C SER A 36 -0.47 11.57 19.90
N PRO A 37 0.86 11.58 19.74
CA PRO A 37 1.57 10.65 18.86
C PRO A 37 1.24 9.18 19.13
N VAL A 38 1.12 8.78 20.38
CA VAL A 38 0.68 7.41 20.78
C VAL A 38 -0.74 7.14 20.31
N THR A 39 -1.65 8.11 20.51
CA THR A 39 -3.04 7.98 20.02
C THR A 39 -3.10 7.82 18.52
N ILE A 40 -2.33 8.61 17.75
CA ILE A 40 -2.23 8.50 16.29
C ILE A 40 -1.73 7.11 15.89
N GLY A 41 -0.65 6.63 16.51
CA GLY A 41 -0.12 5.29 16.27
C GLY A 41 -1.13 4.19 16.56
N THR A 42 -1.89 4.31 17.65
CA THR A 42 -2.95 3.35 18.02
C THR A 42 -4.11 3.37 17.03
N ILE A 43 -4.53 4.55 16.55
CA ILE A 43 -5.56 4.69 15.51
C ILE A 43 -5.11 3.97 14.22
N TYR A 44 -3.87 4.16 13.78
CA TYR A 44 -3.33 3.44 12.61
C TYR A 44 -3.29 1.93 12.84
N GLY A 45 -2.93 1.49 14.04
CA GLY A 45 -3.01 0.08 14.42
C GLY A 45 -4.43 -0.48 14.33
N ALA A 46 -5.43 0.24 14.84
CA ALA A 46 -6.84 -0.14 14.75
C ALA A 46 -7.33 -0.18 13.29
N ILE A 47 -6.91 0.76 12.46
CA ILE A 47 -7.18 0.76 11.02
C ILE A 47 -6.63 -0.50 10.36
N GLY A 48 -5.37 -0.85 10.67
CA GLY A 48 -4.75 -2.07 10.14
C GLY A 48 -5.51 -3.34 10.53
N ILE A 49 -5.99 -3.44 11.76
CA ILE A 49 -6.85 -4.55 12.22
C ILE A 49 -8.17 -4.59 11.43
N ALA A 50 -8.82 -3.43 11.27
CA ALA A 50 -10.07 -3.34 10.52
C ALA A 50 -9.90 -3.79 9.06
N MET A 51 -8.82 -3.36 8.40
CA MET A 51 -8.48 -3.78 7.04
C MET A 51 -8.25 -5.29 6.95
N ALA A 52 -7.51 -5.88 7.89
CA ALA A 52 -7.23 -7.32 7.91
C ALA A 52 -8.50 -8.14 8.07
N ILE A 53 -9.40 -7.75 8.99
CA ILE A 53 -10.69 -8.42 9.21
C ILE A 53 -11.58 -8.32 7.97
N ALA A 54 -11.62 -7.18 7.30
CA ALA A 54 -12.49 -6.94 6.15
C ALA A 54 -12.10 -7.76 4.92
N GLN A 55 -10.82 -8.10 4.76
CA GLN A 55 -10.34 -8.84 3.59
C GLN A 55 -10.81 -10.30 3.57
N ILE A 56 -10.98 -10.94 4.73
CA ILE A 56 -11.36 -12.36 4.83
C ILE A 56 -12.74 -12.64 4.22
N PRO A 57 -13.83 -11.95 4.63
CA PRO A 57 -15.16 -12.20 4.07
C PRO A 57 -15.33 -11.72 2.64
N ALA A 58 -14.52 -10.75 2.20
CA ALA A 58 -14.67 -10.14 0.88
C ALA A 58 -14.37 -11.10 -0.27
N GLY A 59 -13.33 -11.93 -0.15
CA GLY A 59 -13.04 -12.97 -1.14
C GLY A 59 -14.21 -13.93 -1.33
N TYR A 60 -14.70 -14.48 -0.22
CA TYR A 60 -15.84 -15.39 -0.21
C TYR A 60 -17.13 -14.74 -0.77
N LEU A 61 -17.36 -13.49 -0.43
CA LEU A 61 -18.56 -12.78 -0.87
C LEU A 61 -18.48 -12.42 -2.37
N SER A 62 -17.28 -12.08 -2.86
CA SER A 62 -17.04 -11.80 -4.28
C SER A 62 -17.42 -12.98 -5.19
N ASP A 63 -17.15 -14.22 -4.76
CA ASP A 63 -17.45 -15.42 -5.52
C ASP A 63 -18.97 -15.68 -5.59
N ARG A 64 -19.73 -15.24 -4.58
CA ARG A 64 -21.18 -15.45 -4.51
C ARG A 64 -22.01 -14.37 -5.18
N ILE A 65 -21.70 -13.09 -4.94
CA ILE A 65 -22.53 -11.98 -5.42
C ILE A 65 -21.92 -11.23 -6.61
N GLY A 66 -20.72 -11.65 -7.03
CA GLY A 66 -20.00 -11.11 -8.19
C GLY A 66 -19.19 -9.85 -7.86
N SER A 67 -18.05 -9.70 -8.55
CA SER A 67 -17.07 -8.61 -8.31
C SER A 67 -17.68 -7.21 -8.45
N ARG A 68 -18.62 -7.00 -9.39
CA ARG A 68 -19.28 -5.70 -9.60
C ARG A 68 -19.99 -5.20 -8.33
N ASN A 69 -20.80 -6.05 -7.71
CA ASN A 69 -21.59 -5.65 -6.55
C ASN A 69 -20.68 -5.31 -5.35
N ILE A 70 -19.59 -6.06 -5.17
CA ILE A 70 -18.58 -5.77 -4.15
C ILE A 70 -17.88 -4.42 -4.44
N MET A 71 -17.54 -4.15 -5.70
CA MET A 71 -16.96 -2.86 -6.11
C MET A 71 -17.93 -1.70 -5.80
N TRP A 72 -19.21 -1.84 -6.16
CA TRP A 72 -20.21 -0.82 -5.85
C TRP A 72 -20.33 -0.57 -4.36
N THR A 73 -20.45 -1.62 -3.55
CA THR A 73 -20.51 -1.52 -2.09
C THR A 73 -19.28 -0.78 -1.55
N SER A 74 -18.08 -1.13 -2.02
CA SER A 74 -16.84 -0.49 -1.58
C SER A 74 -16.81 1.01 -1.92
N TRP A 75 -17.12 1.40 -3.16
CA TRP A 75 -17.12 2.81 -3.56
C TRP A 75 -18.15 3.64 -2.83
N ILE A 76 -19.37 3.13 -2.69
CA ILE A 76 -20.43 3.80 -1.94
C ILE A 76 -20.03 3.95 -0.47
N THR A 77 -19.58 2.87 0.17
CA THR A 77 -19.14 2.90 1.57
C THR A 77 -17.97 3.85 1.78
N GLY A 78 -16.97 3.85 0.88
CA GLY A 78 -15.83 4.75 0.95
C GLY A 78 -16.22 6.22 0.76
N THR A 79 -17.16 6.50 -0.13
CA THR A 79 -17.70 7.86 -0.31
C THR A 79 -18.47 8.32 0.94
N ILE A 80 -19.31 7.46 1.51
CA ILE A 80 -19.99 7.75 2.79
C ILE A 80 -18.98 8.02 3.89
N ALA A 81 -17.95 7.18 4.00
CA ALA A 81 -16.88 7.35 4.98
C ALA A 81 -16.14 8.69 4.81
N ALA A 82 -15.84 9.08 3.56
CA ALA A 82 -15.22 10.36 3.26
C ALA A 82 -16.10 11.56 3.69
N TRP A 83 -17.41 11.46 3.49
CA TRP A 83 -18.35 12.49 3.98
C TRP A 83 -18.46 12.51 5.50
N ILE A 84 -18.42 11.35 6.17
CA ILE A 84 -18.34 11.31 7.63
C ILE A 84 -17.08 12.02 8.12
N MET A 85 -15.92 11.77 7.51
CA MET A 85 -14.66 12.46 7.86
C MET A 85 -14.75 13.98 7.58
N ALA A 86 -15.28 14.39 6.43
CA ALA A 86 -15.40 15.79 6.00
C ALA A 86 -16.33 16.62 6.90
N LEU A 87 -17.39 15.99 7.40
CA LEU A 87 -18.41 16.63 8.23
C LEU A 87 -18.21 16.40 9.73
N ALA A 88 -17.17 15.62 10.11
CA ALA A 88 -16.91 15.34 11.53
C ALA A 88 -16.76 16.62 12.35
N ASN A 89 -17.36 16.62 13.54
CA ASN A 89 -17.26 17.68 14.52
C ASN A 89 -16.59 17.23 15.82
N SER A 90 -16.10 15.98 15.85
CA SER A 90 -15.36 15.40 16.97
C SER A 90 -14.40 14.33 16.50
N LEU A 91 -13.31 14.12 17.24
CA LEU A 91 -12.31 13.09 16.96
C LEU A 91 -12.90 11.67 16.83
N PRO A 92 -13.83 11.20 17.72
CA PRO A 92 -14.42 9.88 17.57
C PRO A 92 -15.19 9.69 16.26
N VAL A 93 -15.94 10.70 15.82
CA VAL A 93 -16.68 10.64 14.54
C VAL A 93 -15.70 10.59 13.35
N PHE A 94 -14.63 11.37 13.42
CA PHE A 94 -13.59 11.34 12.40
C PHE A 94 -12.91 9.95 12.33
N ILE A 95 -12.56 9.37 13.49
CA ILE A 95 -11.97 8.02 13.58
C ILE A 95 -12.93 6.96 13.04
N ALA A 96 -14.22 7.04 13.36
CA ALA A 96 -15.22 6.12 12.81
C ALA A 96 -15.29 6.18 11.28
N GLY A 97 -15.29 7.38 10.69
CA GLY A 97 -15.21 7.58 9.25
C GLY A 97 -13.92 7.01 8.66
N LEU A 98 -12.80 7.21 9.34
CA LEU A 98 -11.49 6.74 8.92
C LEU A 98 -11.38 5.20 8.93
N ILE A 99 -11.90 4.54 9.96
CA ILE A 99 -11.99 3.08 10.04
C ILE A 99 -12.91 2.56 8.92
N LEU A 100 -14.08 3.15 8.75
CA LEU A 100 -15.02 2.77 7.70
C LEU A 100 -14.42 2.92 6.28
N TYR A 101 -13.65 4.00 6.04
CA TYR A 101 -12.92 4.20 4.80
C TYR A 101 -11.93 3.08 4.53
N ASN A 102 -11.12 2.74 5.51
CA ASN A 102 -10.08 1.72 5.38
C ASN A 102 -10.66 0.30 5.30
N LEU A 103 -11.84 0.05 5.86
CA LEU A 103 -12.56 -1.21 5.64
C LEU A 103 -12.81 -1.48 4.15
N THR A 104 -12.95 -0.45 3.30
CA THR A 104 -13.18 -0.61 1.86
C THR A 104 -12.03 -1.26 1.10
N ALA A 105 -10.86 -1.42 1.73
CA ALA A 105 -9.72 -2.13 1.15
C ALA A 105 -10.02 -3.59 0.74
N PHE A 106 -11.13 -4.17 1.20
CA PHE A 106 -11.62 -5.47 0.77
C PHE A 106 -11.86 -5.59 -0.74
N VAL A 107 -11.98 -4.47 -1.43
CA VAL A 107 -12.27 -4.43 -2.87
C VAL A 107 -11.11 -4.87 -3.77
N MET A 108 -9.88 -4.93 -3.27
CA MET A 108 -8.69 -5.13 -4.11
C MET A 108 -8.72 -6.44 -4.92
N ALA A 109 -9.14 -7.54 -4.31
CA ALA A 109 -9.27 -8.83 -5.02
C ALA A 109 -10.44 -8.83 -6.03
N PRO A 110 -11.68 -8.42 -5.68
CA PRO A 110 -12.78 -8.23 -6.64
C PRO A 110 -12.44 -7.31 -7.80
N LEU A 111 -11.73 -6.19 -7.55
CA LEU A 111 -11.29 -5.24 -8.58
C LEU A 111 -10.36 -5.92 -9.58
N SER A 112 -9.35 -6.66 -9.11
CA SER A 112 -8.41 -7.39 -9.96
C SER A 112 -9.11 -8.46 -10.80
N SER A 113 -10.07 -9.18 -10.21
CA SER A 113 -10.92 -10.17 -10.89
C SER A 113 -11.77 -9.50 -11.98
N PHE A 114 -12.42 -8.37 -11.67
CA PHE A 114 -13.22 -7.60 -12.63
C PHE A 114 -12.39 -7.13 -13.82
N ILE A 115 -11.23 -6.51 -13.57
CA ILE A 115 -10.30 -6.04 -14.62
C ILE A 115 -9.91 -7.20 -15.54
N THR A 116 -9.61 -8.37 -14.97
CA THR A 116 -9.27 -9.57 -15.71
C THR A 116 -10.40 -10.01 -16.65
N GLY A 117 -11.67 -9.84 -16.27
CA GLY A 117 -12.82 -10.16 -17.08
C GLY A 117 -13.11 -9.16 -18.21
N VAL A 118 -12.84 -7.85 -18.00
CA VAL A 118 -13.17 -6.78 -18.99
C VAL A 118 -12.01 -6.37 -19.88
N ARG A 119 -10.80 -6.92 -19.69
CA ARG A 119 -9.59 -6.52 -20.42
C ARG A 119 -9.66 -6.68 -21.94
N GLY A 120 -10.59 -7.52 -22.45
CA GLY A 120 -10.68 -7.86 -23.88
C GLY A 120 -9.47 -8.69 -24.32
N ASP A 121 -8.87 -8.31 -25.44
CA ASP A 121 -7.70 -8.99 -26.04
C ASP A 121 -6.36 -8.62 -25.36
N TRP A 122 -6.39 -7.76 -24.36
CA TRP A 122 -5.19 -7.38 -23.61
C TRP A 122 -4.78 -8.50 -22.66
N SER A 123 -3.46 -8.58 -22.39
CA SER A 123 -2.96 -9.42 -21.32
C SER A 123 -3.52 -8.94 -19.96
N VAL A 124 -3.65 -9.86 -19.01
CA VAL A 124 -4.07 -9.54 -17.63
C VAL A 124 -3.19 -8.45 -17.06
N GLN A 125 -1.89 -8.60 -17.21
CA GLN A 125 -0.90 -7.65 -16.74
C GLN A 125 -1.13 -6.24 -17.30
N ARG A 126 -1.37 -6.10 -18.61
CA ARG A 126 -1.62 -4.81 -19.24
C ARG A 126 -2.87 -4.11 -18.72
N GLY A 127 -3.95 -4.89 -18.49
CA GLY A 127 -5.20 -4.39 -17.91
C GLY A 127 -4.99 -3.86 -16.48
N LEU A 128 -4.32 -4.64 -15.63
CA LEU A 128 -4.01 -4.27 -14.25
C LEU A 128 -3.07 -3.06 -14.21
N THR A 129 -2.01 -3.04 -15.04
CA THR A 129 -1.06 -1.92 -15.10
C THR A 129 -1.75 -0.61 -15.49
N LEU A 130 -2.69 -0.64 -16.45
CA LEU A 130 -3.46 0.55 -16.79
C LEU A 130 -4.22 1.09 -15.58
N VAL A 131 -5.00 0.24 -14.93
CA VAL A 131 -5.92 0.67 -13.85
C VAL A 131 -5.15 1.13 -12.61
N TYR A 132 -4.15 0.37 -12.17
CA TYR A 132 -3.31 0.78 -11.03
C TYR A 132 -2.37 1.94 -11.37
N GLY A 133 -1.93 2.06 -12.62
CA GLY A 133 -1.18 3.22 -13.12
C GLY A 133 -2.01 4.50 -13.07
N MET A 134 -3.27 4.44 -13.47
CA MET A 134 -4.20 5.57 -13.37
C MET A 134 -4.43 6.00 -11.92
N TYR A 135 -4.63 5.03 -10.98
CA TYR A 135 -4.67 5.35 -9.55
C TYR A 135 -3.38 6.06 -9.09
N SER A 136 -2.22 5.54 -9.47
CA SER A 136 -0.92 6.12 -9.06
C SER A 136 -0.73 7.54 -9.60
N LEU A 137 -1.16 7.82 -10.83
CA LEU A 137 -1.14 9.18 -11.40
C LEU A 137 -2.01 10.14 -10.57
N GLY A 138 -3.21 9.72 -10.20
CA GLY A 138 -4.07 10.50 -9.30
C GLY A 138 -3.40 10.73 -7.94
N ALA A 139 -2.83 9.67 -7.36
CA ALA A 139 -2.17 9.72 -6.06
C ALA A 139 -0.89 10.59 -6.03
N VAL A 140 -0.24 10.85 -7.17
CA VAL A 140 0.88 11.81 -7.26
C VAL A 140 0.36 13.26 -7.23
N LEU A 141 -0.74 13.54 -7.92
CA LEU A 141 -1.31 14.89 -7.98
C LEU A 141 -1.99 15.30 -6.67
N GLY A 142 -2.59 14.33 -5.98
CA GLY A 142 -3.36 14.56 -4.75
C GLY A 142 -2.59 15.30 -3.66
N PRO A 143 -1.42 14.86 -3.23
CA PRO A 143 -0.69 15.50 -2.13
C PRO A 143 -0.28 16.95 -2.41
N ILE A 144 0.08 17.28 -3.66
CA ILE A 144 0.42 18.66 -4.05
C ILE A 144 -0.81 19.56 -3.90
N THR A 145 -1.93 19.14 -4.50
CA THR A 145 -3.17 19.92 -4.43
C THR A 145 -3.73 19.96 -3.01
N GLY A 146 -3.60 18.86 -2.25
CA GLY A 146 -3.99 18.77 -0.84
C GLY A 146 -3.18 19.70 0.05
N GLY A 147 -1.87 19.84 -0.20
CA GLY A 147 -0.99 20.76 0.50
C GLY A 147 -1.43 22.22 0.28
N ILE A 148 -1.62 22.63 -0.97
CA ILE A 148 -2.08 23.99 -1.32
C ILE A 148 -3.46 24.28 -0.69
N LEU A 149 -4.40 23.33 -0.79
CA LEU A 149 -5.72 23.51 -0.18
C LEU A 149 -5.65 23.59 1.34
N SER A 150 -4.81 22.75 1.96
CA SER A 150 -4.61 22.76 3.41
C SER A 150 -4.06 24.08 3.92
N GLU A 151 -3.11 24.67 3.20
CA GLU A 151 -2.48 25.93 3.57
C GLU A 151 -3.42 27.11 3.42
N GLN A 152 -4.21 27.15 2.35
CA GLN A 152 -5.12 28.26 2.05
C GLN A 152 -6.43 28.19 2.84
N PHE A 153 -7.00 27.01 3.03
CA PHE A 153 -8.35 26.81 3.55
C PHE A 153 -8.41 25.87 4.76
N GLY A 154 -7.28 25.34 5.21
CA GLY A 154 -7.18 24.39 6.33
C GLY A 154 -7.46 22.95 5.93
N LEU A 155 -7.04 22.02 6.80
CA LEU A 155 -7.12 20.56 6.55
C LEU A 155 -8.56 20.06 6.38
N ARG A 156 -9.55 20.68 7.01
CA ARG A 156 -10.96 20.29 6.84
C ARG A 156 -11.42 20.40 5.39
N MET A 157 -11.02 21.46 4.68
CA MET A 157 -11.35 21.65 3.26
C MET A 157 -10.79 20.54 2.39
N VAL A 158 -9.60 20.02 2.71
CA VAL A 158 -8.99 18.88 1.99
C VAL A 158 -9.91 17.66 2.03
N TYR A 159 -10.47 17.33 3.18
CA TYR A 159 -11.43 16.21 3.32
C TYR A 159 -12.75 16.48 2.58
N GLN A 160 -13.24 17.72 2.59
CA GLN A 160 -14.46 18.09 1.86
C GLN A 160 -14.27 17.95 0.35
N VAL A 161 -13.17 18.46 -0.19
CA VAL A 161 -12.85 18.33 -1.63
C VAL A 161 -12.65 16.85 -2.00
N SER A 162 -11.96 16.08 -1.16
CA SER A 162 -11.82 14.61 -1.34
C SER A 162 -13.18 13.92 -1.41
N ALA A 163 -14.10 14.24 -0.50
CA ALA A 163 -15.42 13.64 -0.47
C ALA A 163 -16.22 13.94 -1.75
N VAL A 164 -16.10 15.16 -2.31
CA VAL A 164 -16.69 15.52 -3.60
C VAL A 164 -16.04 14.72 -4.74
N VAL A 165 -14.70 14.61 -4.78
CA VAL A 165 -13.98 13.82 -5.79
C VAL A 165 -14.40 12.33 -5.75
N PHE A 166 -14.65 11.78 -4.56
CA PHE A 166 -15.13 10.40 -4.42
C PHE A 166 -16.55 10.20 -4.94
N ILE A 167 -17.42 11.22 -4.92
CA ILE A 167 -18.72 11.14 -5.61
C ILE A 167 -18.52 10.90 -7.10
N PHE A 168 -17.64 11.67 -7.76
CA PHE A 168 -17.36 11.48 -9.18
C PHE A 168 -16.80 10.10 -9.47
N SER A 169 -15.87 9.61 -8.65
CA SER A 169 -15.32 8.28 -8.77
C SER A 169 -16.41 7.21 -8.64
N THR A 170 -17.30 7.35 -7.66
CA THR A 170 -18.40 6.43 -7.41
C THR A 170 -19.41 6.45 -8.55
N LEU A 171 -19.75 7.60 -9.09
CA LEU A 171 -20.62 7.69 -10.27
C LEU A 171 -20.02 6.93 -11.45
N LEU A 172 -18.73 7.05 -11.72
CA LEU A 172 -18.06 6.30 -12.79
C LEU A 172 -18.17 4.78 -12.60
N ILE A 173 -17.95 4.29 -11.37
CA ILE A 173 -17.99 2.86 -11.09
C ILE A 173 -19.42 2.28 -11.14
N LEU A 174 -20.44 3.08 -10.84
CA LEU A 174 -21.83 2.62 -10.93
C LEU A 174 -22.27 2.31 -12.35
N PHE A 175 -21.61 2.85 -13.39
CA PHE A 175 -21.92 2.58 -14.79
C PHE A 175 -21.26 1.31 -15.37
N ILE A 176 -20.46 0.55 -14.60
CA ILE A 176 -19.90 -0.73 -15.06
C ILE A 176 -20.98 -1.81 -15.15
N ARG A 177 -20.81 -2.73 -16.11
CA ARG A 177 -21.76 -3.82 -16.35
C ARG A 177 -21.42 -5.05 -15.51
N GLN A 178 -22.44 -5.87 -15.26
CA GLN A 178 -22.27 -7.13 -14.57
C GLN A 178 -21.48 -8.12 -15.45
N GLN A 179 -20.61 -8.89 -14.81
CA GLN A 179 -19.91 -10.02 -15.43
C GLN A 179 -20.50 -11.32 -14.91
N ALA A 180 -20.46 -12.36 -15.75
CA ALA A 180 -20.77 -13.70 -15.27
C ALA A 180 -19.80 -14.11 -14.16
N PRO A 181 -20.28 -14.74 -13.07
CA PRO A 181 -19.41 -15.29 -12.04
C PRO A 181 -18.41 -16.25 -12.69
N ARG A 182 -17.15 -16.16 -12.31
CA ARG A 182 -16.13 -17.11 -12.75
C ARG A 182 -16.08 -18.22 -11.72
N GLU A 183 -16.27 -19.46 -12.14
CA GLU A 183 -16.04 -20.62 -11.28
C GLU A 183 -14.56 -20.65 -10.89
N VAL A 184 -14.30 -20.39 -9.62
CA VAL A 184 -12.97 -20.57 -9.02
C VAL A 184 -12.93 -21.99 -8.49
N THR A 185 -12.19 -22.85 -9.16
CA THR A 185 -11.88 -24.19 -8.64
C THR A 185 -10.93 -24.01 -7.45
N VAL A 186 -11.48 -24.06 -6.24
CA VAL A 186 -10.70 -24.10 -5.01
C VAL A 186 -10.12 -25.51 -4.88
N THR A 187 -8.89 -25.70 -5.28
CA THR A 187 -8.11 -26.91 -4.99
C THR A 187 -7.54 -26.79 -3.59
N THR A 188 -8.20 -27.44 -2.64
CA THR A 188 -7.72 -27.53 -1.25
C THR A 188 -6.97 -28.83 -1.04
N LYS A 189 -5.65 -28.75 -0.80
CA LYS A 189 -4.91 -29.57 0.18
C LYS A 189 -3.50 -28.98 0.35
N ASN A 190 -3.31 -28.28 1.45
CA ASN A 190 -2.04 -27.57 1.73
C ASN A 190 -1.56 -27.90 3.15
N GLU A 191 -1.12 -29.14 3.37
CA GLU A 191 -0.70 -29.59 4.71
C GLU A 191 0.80 -29.35 5.00
N HIS A 192 1.62 -28.96 3.99
CA HIS A 192 3.08 -28.97 4.14
C HIS A 192 3.76 -27.59 4.16
N LEU A 193 3.05 -26.51 3.80
CA LEU A 193 3.66 -25.17 3.66
C LEU A 193 4.26 -24.65 4.98
N LEU A 194 3.54 -24.83 6.09
CA LEU A 194 3.99 -24.40 7.42
C LEU A 194 5.07 -25.33 8.02
N GLN A 195 5.40 -26.45 7.38
CA GLN A 195 6.51 -27.33 7.75
C GLN A 195 7.79 -26.98 6.98
N ASN A 196 7.69 -26.14 5.92
CA ASN A 196 8.83 -25.72 5.13
C ASN A 196 9.68 -24.71 5.91
N ARG A 197 10.82 -25.15 6.46
CA ARG A 197 11.73 -24.31 7.25
C ARG A 197 12.22 -23.07 6.49
N HIS A 198 12.48 -23.20 5.18
CA HIS A 198 12.92 -22.08 4.37
C HIS A 198 11.82 -21.02 4.21
N PHE A 199 10.57 -21.44 4.04
CA PHE A 199 9.43 -20.56 3.99
C PHE A 199 9.19 -19.85 5.33
N LEU A 200 9.28 -20.58 6.45
CA LEU A 200 9.16 -19.99 7.80
C LEU A 200 10.28 -18.98 8.09
N THR A 201 11.52 -19.28 7.69
CA THR A 201 12.64 -18.33 7.81
C THR A 201 12.38 -17.08 6.99
N LEU A 202 11.89 -17.21 5.75
CA LEU A 202 11.49 -16.10 4.92
C LEU A 202 10.38 -15.26 5.58
N LEU A 203 9.35 -15.88 6.17
CA LEU A 203 8.28 -15.18 6.89
C LEU A 203 8.81 -14.36 8.06
N GLY A 204 9.73 -14.92 8.85
CA GLY A 204 10.39 -14.20 9.94
C GLY A 204 11.18 -12.97 9.45
N LEU A 205 11.98 -13.15 8.37
CA LEU A 205 12.71 -12.04 7.76
C LEU A 205 11.77 -10.97 7.21
N ILE A 206 10.68 -11.37 6.56
CA ILE A 206 9.65 -10.45 6.05
C ILE A 206 9.05 -9.65 7.21
N PHE A 207 8.61 -10.32 8.28
CA PHE A 207 8.00 -9.65 9.43
C PHE A 207 8.91 -8.57 9.99
N PHE A 208 10.13 -8.93 10.39
CA PHE A 208 11.06 -7.97 10.99
C PHE A 208 11.45 -6.85 10.01
N THR A 209 11.76 -7.19 8.76
CA THR A 209 12.14 -6.20 7.77
C THR A 209 10.98 -5.23 7.49
N MET A 210 9.79 -5.72 7.15
CA MET A 210 8.66 -4.86 6.82
C MET A 210 8.21 -4.01 8.00
N PHE A 211 8.30 -4.54 9.23
CA PHE A 211 8.06 -3.79 10.46
C PHE A 211 9.02 -2.59 10.58
N VAL A 212 10.32 -2.82 10.40
CA VAL A 212 11.35 -1.79 10.47
C VAL A 212 11.16 -0.74 9.39
N LEU A 213 10.88 -1.17 8.15
CA LEU A 213 10.71 -0.27 7.01
C LEU A 213 9.43 0.59 7.10
N TYR A 214 8.40 0.10 7.79
CA TYR A 214 7.17 0.87 7.98
C TYR A 214 7.23 1.84 9.16
N LEU A 215 8.10 1.55 10.15
CA LEU A 215 8.24 2.31 11.40
C LEU A 215 8.35 3.83 11.23
N PRO A 216 9.18 4.39 10.33
CA PRO A 216 9.33 5.84 10.21
C PRO A 216 8.17 6.53 9.46
N GLN A 217 7.32 5.79 8.75
CA GLN A 217 6.39 6.38 7.78
C GLN A 217 5.19 7.11 8.42
N PRO A 218 4.48 6.56 9.43
CA PRO A 218 3.18 7.10 9.87
C PRO A 218 3.23 8.51 10.47
N LEU A 219 4.29 8.85 11.20
CA LEU A 219 4.43 10.13 11.90
C LEU A 219 5.42 11.10 11.24
N THR A 220 5.94 10.75 10.05
CA THR A 220 6.85 11.63 9.31
C THR A 220 6.22 12.98 8.94
N PRO A 221 4.95 13.11 8.51
CA PRO A 221 4.34 14.41 8.27
C PRO A 221 4.34 15.30 9.53
N ASN A 222 4.02 14.73 10.71
CA ASN A 222 4.07 15.46 11.98
C ASN A 222 5.50 15.89 12.33
N PHE A 223 6.50 15.04 12.06
CA PHE A 223 7.91 15.41 12.27
C PHE A 223 8.32 16.58 11.37
N LEU A 224 7.95 16.56 10.11
CA LEU A 224 8.25 17.64 9.16
C LEU A 224 7.60 18.95 9.57
N GLN A 225 6.35 18.92 9.99
CA GLN A 225 5.65 20.11 10.45
C GLN A 225 6.20 20.62 11.78
N ASN A 226 6.29 19.74 12.80
CA ASN A 226 6.58 20.15 14.18
C ASN A 226 8.08 20.38 14.45
N GLN A 227 8.97 19.61 13.81
CA GLN A 227 10.41 19.65 14.07
C GLN A 227 11.19 20.38 12.98
N ARG A 228 10.70 20.38 11.74
CA ARG A 228 11.35 21.03 10.60
C ARG A 228 10.64 22.32 10.19
N GLY A 229 9.48 22.64 10.77
CA GLY A 229 8.73 23.85 10.48
C GLY A 229 8.22 23.95 9.04
N LEU A 230 8.07 22.80 8.33
CA LEU A 230 7.62 22.80 6.95
C LEU A 230 6.11 23.04 6.86
N ASP A 231 5.73 23.84 5.87
CA ASP A 231 4.33 24.08 5.54
C ASP A 231 3.66 22.87 4.87
N ALA A 232 2.33 22.90 4.78
CA ALA A 232 1.56 21.80 4.23
C ALA A 232 1.83 21.60 2.73
N THR A 233 2.09 22.68 1.98
CA THR A 233 2.41 22.61 0.56
C THR A 233 3.71 21.86 0.32
N THR A 234 4.75 22.18 1.09
CA THR A 234 6.05 21.47 1.03
C THR A 234 5.89 20.00 1.42
N ILE A 235 5.14 19.68 2.49
CA ILE A 235 4.84 18.28 2.88
C ILE A 235 4.10 17.55 1.76
N GLY A 236 3.16 18.21 1.07
CA GLY A 236 2.46 17.66 -0.09
C GLY A 236 3.41 17.35 -1.26
N ILE A 237 4.35 18.25 -1.57
CA ILE A 237 5.36 18.03 -2.61
C ILE A 237 6.26 16.83 -2.24
N LEU A 238 6.70 16.74 -0.99
CA LEU A 238 7.46 15.59 -0.51
C LEU A 238 6.65 14.29 -0.64
N GLY A 239 5.36 14.32 -0.31
CA GLY A 239 4.45 13.18 -0.50
C GLY A 239 4.34 12.75 -1.97
N ALA A 240 4.27 13.71 -2.90
CA ALA A 240 4.28 13.43 -4.34
C ALA A 240 5.63 12.79 -4.78
N CYS A 241 6.77 13.27 -4.27
CA CYS A 241 8.08 12.64 -4.49
C CYS A 241 8.08 11.19 -4.00
N GLY A 242 7.47 10.90 -2.84
CA GLY A 242 7.32 9.54 -2.33
C GLY A 242 6.47 8.64 -3.23
N ASN A 243 5.36 9.16 -3.74
CA ASN A 243 4.51 8.41 -4.68
C ASN A 243 5.22 8.16 -6.02
N LEU A 244 6.01 9.13 -6.52
CA LEU A 244 6.87 8.91 -7.69
C LEU A 244 7.92 7.83 -7.42
N GLY A 245 8.56 7.86 -6.26
CA GLY A 245 9.50 6.82 -5.83
C GLY A 245 8.85 5.44 -5.78
N ASN A 246 7.63 5.34 -5.21
CA ASN A 246 6.85 4.11 -5.19
C ASN A 246 6.60 3.54 -6.60
N ALA A 247 6.32 4.38 -7.58
CA ALA A 247 6.08 3.95 -8.95
C ALA A 247 7.38 3.62 -9.68
N LEU A 248 8.35 4.54 -9.71
CA LEU A 248 9.55 4.43 -10.53
C LEU A 248 10.52 3.37 -10.03
N LEU A 249 10.69 3.22 -8.71
CA LEU A 249 11.60 2.20 -8.16
C LEU A 249 11.07 0.78 -8.41
N VAL A 250 9.75 0.55 -8.28
CA VAL A 250 9.18 -0.76 -8.58
C VAL A 250 9.23 -1.06 -10.08
N LEU A 251 8.94 -0.09 -10.95
CA LEU A 251 9.00 -0.28 -12.41
C LEU A 251 10.43 -0.51 -12.89
N GLY A 252 11.39 0.25 -12.38
CA GLY A 252 12.79 0.17 -12.82
C GLY A 252 13.56 -1.01 -12.23
N LEU A 253 13.23 -1.40 -10.99
CA LEU A 253 14.00 -2.39 -10.22
C LEU A 253 13.21 -3.69 -9.96
N GLY A 254 11.94 -3.77 -10.41
CA GLY A 254 11.06 -4.91 -10.16
C GLY A 254 11.52 -6.23 -10.78
N ASN A 255 12.41 -6.19 -11.77
CA ASN A 255 12.98 -7.37 -12.43
C ASN A 255 14.30 -7.85 -11.80
N MET A 256 14.75 -7.23 -10.71
CA MET A 256 15.98 -7.65 -10.02
C MET A 256 15.81 -9.03 -9.38
N VAL A 257 16.96 -9.69 -9.14
CA VAL A 257 16.99 -10.89 -8.29
C VAL A 257 16.35 -10.56 -6.92
N PRO A 258 15.39 -11.37 -6.44
CA PRO A 258 14.60 -11.03 -5.25
C PRO A 258 15.44 -10.67 -4.03
N VAL A 259 16.54 -11.38 -3.77
CA VAL A 259 17.44 -11.07 -2.64
C VAL A 259 18.06 -9.68 -2.79
N SER A 260 18.63 -9.38 -3.96
CA SER A 260 19.29 -8.09 -4.22
C SER A 260 18.30 -6.93 -4.16
N GLY A 261 17.11 -7.11 -4.75
CA GLY A 261 16.05 -6.09 -4.69
C GLY A 261 15.52 -5.89 -3.27
N PHE A 262 15.44 -6.94 -2.46
CA PHE A 262 15.03 -6.86 -1.05
C PHE A 262 16.06 -6.14 -0.18
N LEU A 263 17.36 -6.40 -0.38
CA LEU A 263 18.45 -5.68 0.29
C LEU A 263 18.49 -4.21 -0.14
N LEU A 264 18.38 -3.94 -1.44
CA LEU A 264 18.36 -2.57 -1.96
C LEU A 264 17.19 -1.76 -1.40
N GLY A 265 15.99 -2.35 -1.34
CA GLY A 265 14.82 -1.68 -0.76
C GLY A 265 15.02 -1.29 0.70
N GLN A 266 15.70 -2.13 1.51
CA GLN A 266 16.07 -1.81 2.88
C GLN A 266 17.07 -0.64 2.95
N LEU A 267 18.08 -0.63 2.09
CA LEU A 267 19.04 0.47 1.99
C LEU A 267 18.35 1.79 1.63
N LEU A 268 17.41 1.76 0.68
CA LEU A 268 16.64 2.96 0.28
C LEU A 268 15.83 3.52 1.46
N ILE A 269 15.17 2.68 2.26
CA ILE A 269 14.46 3.15 3.47
C ILE A 269 15.46 3.64 4.53
N GLY A 270 16.62 3.03 4.66
CA GLY A 270 17.69 3.57 5.49
C GLY A 270 18.11 4.97 5.05
N LEU A 271 18.28 5.21 3.76
CA LEU A 271 18.58 6.54 3.21
C LEU A 271 17.42 7.53 3.42
N PHE A 272 16.16 7.09 3.28
CA PHE A 272 15.00 7.88 3.67
C PHE A 272 15.09 8.30 5.14
N ALA A 273 15.24 7.36 6.06
CA ALA A 273 15.33 7.64 7.50
C ALA A 273 16.52 8.55 7.84
N PHE A 274 17.66 8.35 7.20
CA PHE A 274 18.84 9.21 7.38
C PHE A 274 18.59 10.64 6.89
N SER A 275 17.98 10.81 5.72
CA SER A 275 17.62 12.10 5.14
C SER A 275 16.66 12.86 6.05
N LEU A 276 15.67 12.19 6.63
CA LEU A 276 14.71 12.81 7.56
C LEU A 276 15.38 13.21 8.89
N TRP A 277 16.31 12.37 9.39
CA TRP A 277 17.01 12.66 10.63
C TRP A 277 18.00 13.81 10.51
N LYS A 278 18.81 13.82 9.43
CA LYS A 278 19.95 14.76 9.28
C LYS A 278 19.76 15.81 8.18
N GLY A 279 18.82 15.61 7.24
CA GLY A 279 18.59 16.52 6.13
C GLY A 279 18.01 17.85 6.61
N GLU A 280 18.58 18.96 6.14
CA GLU A 280 18.14 20.31 6.44
C GLU A 280 17.46 20.99 5.25
N SER A 281 17.88 20.66 4.03
CA SER A 281 17.29 21.25 2.83
C SER A 281 16.10 20.45 2.30
N THR A 282 15.10 21.14 1.76
CA THR A 282 13.92 20.52 1.13
C THR A 282 14.30 19.56 -0.01
N VAL A 283 15.41 19.84 -0.73
CA VAL A 283 15.90 18.96 -1.79
C VAL A 283 16.35 17.62 -1.23
N VAL A 284 17.13 17.62 -0.13
CA VAL A 284 17.59 16.39 0.55
C VAL A 284 16.40 15.60 1.07
N LEU A 285 15.41 16.28 1.66
CA LEU A 285 14.17 15.65 2.12
C LEU A 285 13.37 15.08 0.95
N GLY A 286 13.30 15.74 -0.20
CA GLY A 286 12.63 15.27 -1.42
C GLY A 286 13.27 14.00 -1.98
N ILE A 287 14.61 13.96 -2.05
CA ILE A 287 15.36 12.75 -2.45
C ILE A 287 15.11 11.63 -1.42
N GLY A 288 15.13 11.96 -0.13
CA GLY A 288 14.79 11.02 0.93
C GLY A 288 13.39 10.43 0.73
N TYR A 289 12.38 11.28 0.51
CA TYR A 289 11.02 10.84 0.25
C TYR A 289 10.88 9.95 -0.99
N PHE A 290 11.62 10.22 -2.05
CA PHE A 290 11.66 9.34 -3.22
C PHE A 290 12.09 7.91 -2.84
N PHE A 291 13.00 7.76 -1.90
CA PHE A 291 13.47 6.45 -1.42
C PHE A 291 12.45 5.68 -0.58
N ILE A 292 11.33 6.30 -0.17
CA ILE A 292 10.23 5.58 0.50
C ILE A 292 9.66 4.45 -0.37
N GLY A 293 9.84 4.53 -1.70
CA GLY A 293 9.52 3.47 -2.64
C GLY A 293 10.27 2.16 -2.39
N GLY A 294 11.36 2.18 -1.61
CA GLY A 294 12.06 0.97 -1.15
C GLY A 294 11.15 0.01 -0.38
N TYR A 295 10.15 0.52 0.35
CA TYR A 295 9.14 -0.32 1.01
C TYR A 295 8.34 -1.15 0.00
N ARG A 296 7.84 -0.52 -1.06
CA ARG A 296 7.08 -1.23 -2.11
C ARG A 296 7.96 -2.18 -2.91
N LEU A 297 9.22 -1.82 -3.13
CA LEU A 297 10.20 -2.70 -3.76
C LEU A 297 10.41 -3.96 -2.91
N CYS A 298 10.67 -3.83 -1.60
CA CYS A 298 10.77 -4.96 -0.68
C CYS A 298 9.51 -5.84 -0.73
N ARG A 299 8.31 -5.22 -0.73
CA ARG A 299 7.05 -5.96 -0.78
C ARG A 299 6.91 -6.79 -2.07
N SER A 300 7.31 -6.27 -3.22
CA SER A 300 7.29 -7.04 -4.47
C SER A 300 8.34 -8.16 -4.47
N MET A 301 9.53 -7.91 -3.92
CA MET A 301 10.62 -8.89 -3.85
C MET A 301 10.30 -10.04 -2.89
N MET A 302 9.59 -9.80 -1.77
CA MET A 302 9.20 -10.89 -0.87
C MET A 302 8.23 -11.87 -1.52
N LEU A 303 7.29 -11.39 -2.35
CA LEU A 303 6.37 -12.25 -3.10
C LEU A 303 7.11 -13.04 -4.19
N ALA A 304 8.06 -12.39 -4.90
CA ALA A 304 8.90 -13.05 -5.87
C ALA A 304 9.79 -14.12 -5.22
N ALA A 305 10.37 -13.84 -4.06
CA ALA A 305 11.16 -14.82 -3.30
C ALA A 305 10.34 -16.03 -2.87
N ALA A 306 9.13 -15.82 -2.38
CA ALA A 306 8.24 -16.89 -1.94
C ALA A 306 7.86 -17.83 -3.09
N ARG A 307 7.65 -17.31 -4.30
CA ARG A 307 7.34 -18.12 -5.49
C ARG A 307 8.36 -19.20 -5.76
N HIS A 308 9.64 -18.96 -5.47
CA HIS A 308 10.72 -19.94 -5.65
C HIS A 308 10.82 -20.98 -4.54
N LEU A 309 10.15 -20.79 -3.41
CA LEU A 309 10.22 -21.66 -2.24
C LEU A 309 9.01 -22.59 -2.10
N VAL A 310 7.94 -22.33 -2.86
CA VAL A 310 6.66 -23.04 -2.74
C VAL A 310 6.25 -23.63 -4.10
N GLN A 311 5.44 -24.69 -4.08
CA GLN A 311 4.92 -25.30 -5.29
C GLN A 311 3.83 -24.44 -5.92
N GLU A 312 3.59 -24.57 -7.24
CA GLU A 312 2.62 -23.72 -7.96
C GLU A 312 1.23 -23.72 -7.33
N HIS A 313 0.75 -24.89 -6.88
CA HIS A 313 -0.55 -25.00 -6.25
C HIS A 313 -0.65 -24.41 -4.84
N GLU A 314 0.47 -24.15 -4.17
CA GLU A 314 0.56 -23.54 -2.85
C GLU A 314 0.77 -22.03 -2.87
N GLN A 315 1.08 -21.44 -4.04
CA GLN A 315 1.44 -20.03 -4.16
C GLN A 315 0.35 -19.09 -3.65
N GLY A 316 -0.92 -19.41 -3.89
CA GLY A 316 -2.04 -18.61 -3.41
C GLY A 316 -2.07 -18.50 -1.88
N LEU A 317 -1.91 -19.65 -1.19
CA LEU A 317 -1.85 -19.68 0.27
C LEU A 317 -0.60 -18.99 0.80
N ALA A 318 0.56 -19.23 0.19
CA ALA A 318 1.82 -18.61 0.58
C ALA A 318 1.75 -17.09 0.51
N PHE A 319 1.20 -16.54 -0.58
CA PHE A 319 1.02 -15.11 -0.75
C PHE A 319 0.02 -14.55 0.28
N GLY A 320 -1.07 -15.28 0.58
CA GLY A 320 -2.02 -14.90 1.62
C GLY A 320 -1.37 -14.81 3.00
N ILE A 321 -0.52 -15.79 3.37
CA ILE A 321 0.22 -15.79 4.64
C ILE A 321 1.20 -14.61 4.68
N ILE A 322 1.95 -14.36 3.61
CA ILE A 322 2.90 -13.23 3.51
C ILE A 322 2.18 -11.89 3.66
N GLU A 323 1.05 -11.71 3.00
CA GLU A 323 0.27 -10.48 3.14
C GLU A 323 -0.31 -10.31 4.55
N THR A 324 -0.68 -11.41 5.21
CA THR A 324 -1.10 -11.38 6.62
C THR A 324 0.05 -10.95 7.54
N VAL A 325 1.24 -11.49 7.31
CA VAL A 325 2.45 -11.09 8.04
C VAL A 325 2.75 -9.61 7.81
N ASN A 326 2.70 -9.14 6.56
CA ASN A 326 2.89 -7.73 6.23
C ASN A 326 1.83 -6.84 6.89
N SER A 327 0.56 -7.24 6.89
CA SER A 327 -0.53 -6.50 7.55
C SER A 327 -0.28 -6.37 9.05
N THR A 328 0.25 -7.42 9.70
CA THR A 328 0.61 -7.38 11.11
C THR A 328 1.68 -6.33 11.40
N THR A 329 2.63 -6.11 10.48
CA THR A 329 3.64 -5.05 10.64
C THR A 329 3.04 -3.65 10.52
N VAL A 330 2.08 -3.48 9.60
CA VAL A 330 1.35 -2.20 9.44
C VAL A 330 0.48 -1.88 10.67
N ILE A 331 0.05 -2.89 11.42
CA ILE A 331 -0.67 -2.73 12.70
C ILE A 331 0.29 -2.31 13.82
N LEU A 332 1.41 -3.01 13.96
CA LEU A 332 2.29 -2.86 15.12
C LEU A 332 3.28 -1.70 15.01
N ALA A 333 3.82 -1.44 13.82
CA ALA A 333 4.86 -0.42 13.65
C ALA A 333 4.37 1.01 13.99
N PRO A 334 3.15 1.46 13.63
CA PRO A 334 2.67 2.79 14.01
C PRO A 334 2.52 2.96 15.53
N ILE A 335 2.14 1.90 16.24
CA ILE A 335 2.01 1.93 17.71
C ILE A 335 3.38 2.19 18.34
N LEU A 336 4.41 1.44 17.92
CA LEU A 336 5.77 1.67 18.39
C LEU A 336 6.28 3.07 17.96
N ALA A 337 5.98 3.49 16.73
CA ALA A 337 6.34 4.82 16.24
C ALA A 337 5.76 5.93 17.13
N GLY A 338 4.50 5.79 17.56
CA GLY A 338 3.86 6.72 18.49
C GLY A 338 4.61 6.86 19.80
N PHE A 339 4.98 5.75 20.45
CA PHE A 339 5.76 5.75 21.69
C PHE A 339 7.16 6.34 21.51
N LEU A 340 7.85 6.03 20.42
CA LEU A 340 9.17 6.58 20.13
C LEU A 340 9.10 8.08 19.89
N TYR A 341 8.12 8.52 19.09
CA TYR A 341 7.91 9.94 18.77
C TYR A 341 7.62 10.78 20.01
N GLU A 342 6.78 10.27 20.92
CA GLU A 342 6.41 11.00 22.14
C GLU A 342 7.61 11.23 23.05
N LYS A 343 8.56 10.28 23.12
CA LYS A 343 9.81 10.44 23.88
C LYS A 343 10.79 11.40 23.20
N ASN A 344 11.03 11.20 21.92
CA ASN A 344 11.89 12.03 21.09
C ASN A 344 11.50 11.83 19.62
N PRO A 345 10.99 12.87 18.93
CA PRO A 345 10.54 12.73 17.55
C PRO A 345 11.59 12.17 16.58
N SER A 346 12.88 12.45 16.80
CA SER A 346 13.97 11.93 15.97
C SER A 346 14.27 10.45 16.20
N SER A 347 13.86 9.88 17.34
CA SER A 347 14.19 8.51 17.72
C SER A 347 13.63 7.47 16.75
N ILE A 348 12.51 7.77 16.09
CA ILE A 348 11.93 6.90 15.07
C ILE A 348 12.94 6.58 13.98
N TYR A 349 13.64 7.60 13.49
CA TYR A 349 14.62 7.47 12.41
C TYR A 349 15.90 6.80 12.90
N GLN A 350 16.36 7.14 14.10
CA GLN A 350 17.55 6.53 14.71
C GLN A 350 17.37 5.03 14.96
N VAL A 351 16.22 4.65 15.53
CA VAL A 351 15.86 3.25 15.76
C VAL A 351 15.69 2.50 14.43
N CYS A 352 15.01 3.13 13.46
CA CYS A 352 14.86 2.57 12.12
C CYS A 352 16.23 2.26 11.48
N LEU A 353 17.18 3.21 11.52
CA LEU A 353 18.54 3.02 10.97
C LEU A 353 19.28 1.88 11.63
N GLY A 354 19.26 1.81 12.98
CA GLY A 354 19.88 0.70 13.70
C GLY A 354 19.28 -0.66 13.35
N LEU A 355 17.95 -0.71 13.28
CA LEU A 355 17.23 -1.94 12.93
C LEU A 355 17.38 -2.32 11.45
N VAL A 356 17.46 -1.35 10.52
CA VAL A 356 17.80 -1.62 9.11
C VAL A 356 19.17 -2.30 9.00
N GLY A 357 20.17 -1.84 9.74
CA GLY A 357 21.47 -2.51 9.80
C GLY A 357 21.36 -3.97 10.25
N LEU A 358 20.57 -4.22 11.30
CA LEU A 358 20.34 -5.58 11.80
C LEU A 358 19.58 -6.46 10.79
N THR A 359 18.53 -5.93 10.15
CA THR A 359 17.76 -6.70 9.16
C THR A 359 18.55 -6.97 7.88
N LEU A 360 19.43 -6.05 7.45
CA LEU A 360 20.37 -6.31 6.35
C LEU A 360 21.30 -7.46 6.67
N VAL A 361 21.92 -7.47 7.86
CA VAL A 361 22.79 -8.57 8.28
C VAL A 361 21.99 -9.88 8.39
N ALA A 362 20.81 -9.84 8.99
CA ALA A 362 19.94 -11.02 9.08
C ALA A 362 19.57 -11.57 7.69
N CYS A 363 19.25 -10.69 6.73
CA CYS A 363 18.98 -11.12 5.36
C CYS A 363 20.19 -11.73 4.68
N LEU A 364 21.39 -11.16 4.83
CA LEU A 364 22.62 -11.72 4.26
C LEU A 364 22.94 -13.11 4.81
N LEU A 365 22.65 -13.36 6.10
CA LEU A 365 22.94 -14.63 6.75
C LEU A 365 21.86 -15.70 6.54
N PHE A 366 20.59 -15.31 6.57
CA PHE A 366 19.46 -16.23 6.66
C PHE A 366 18.54 -16.24 5.45
N PHE A 367 18.73 -15.35 4.46
CA PHE A 367 17.85 -15.37 3.30
C PHE A 367 17.97 -16.72 2.58
N PRO A 368 16.84 -17.43 2.34
CA PRO A 368 16.89 -18.76 1.73
C PRO A 368 17.59 -18.74 0.38
N ARG A 369 18.56 -19.64 0.19
CA ARG A 369 19.24 -19.77 -1.11
C ARG A 369 18.24 -20.31 -2.12
N MET A 370 17.93 -19.50 -3.13
CA MET A 370 17.06 -19.91 -4.22
C MET A 370 17.82 -20.85 -5.16
N LYS A 371 17.21 -21.97 -5.50
CA LYS A 371 17.73 -22.80 -6.59
C LYS A 371 17.54 -22.03 -7.91
N PRO A 372 18.55 -22.02 -8.81
CA PRO A 372 18.35 -21.47 -10.16
C PRO A 372 17.16 -22.15 -10.83
N ASP A 373 16.31 -21.37 -11.46
CA ASP A 373 15.15 -21.89 -12.18
C ASP A 373 15.65 -22.66 -13.43
N HIS A 374 15.55 -23.98 -13.44
CA HIS A 374 15.92 -24.82 -14.58
C HIS A 374 14.90 -24.79 -15.73
N THR A 375 13.87 -23.92 -15.65
CA THR A 375 12.79 -23.85 -16.64
C THR A 375 13.09 -22.95 -17.85
N GLU A 376 14.17 -22.17 -17.85
CA GLU A 376 14.56 -21.33 -19.02
C GLU A 376 15.16 -22.10 -20.20
N ASN A 377 15.43 -23.41 -20.07
CA ASN A 377 16.05 -24.23 -21.11
C ASN A 377 15.17 -25.38 -21.63
N LEU A 378 13.85 -25.22 -21.65
CA LEU A 378 13.04 -26.12 -22.46
C LEU A 378 13.19 -25.73 -23.94
N PRO A 379 13.73 -26.61 -24.81
CA PRO A 379 13.78 -26.34 -26.23
C PRO A 379 12.35 -26.17 -26.74
N VAL A 380 12.11 -25.07 -27.44
CA VAL A 380 10.86 -24.82 -28.16
C VAL A 380 10.72 -25.97 -29.17
N THR A 381 9.94 -26.98 -28.86
CA THR A 381 9.57 -28.01 -29.84
C THR A 381 8.76 -27.32 -30.95
N PRO A 382 9.17 -27.45 -32.22
CA PRO A 382 8.40 -26.89 -33.33
C PRO A 382 7.03 -27.57 -33.37
N ILE A 383 5.96 -26.76 -33.37
CA ILE A 383 4.60 -27.23 -33.61
C ILE A 383 4.57 -27.73 -35.06
N GLU A 384 4.57 -29.05 -35.27
CA GLU A 384 4.26 -29.65 -36.54
C GLU A 384 2.80 -29.23 -36.92
N ARG A 385 2.69 -28.42 -37.97
CA ARG A 385 1.42 -28.13 -38.63
C ARG A 385 0.94 -29.41 -39.32
N ARG A 386 -0.15 -29.95 -38.86
CA ARG A 386 -1.01 -30.82 -39.66
C ARG A 386 -2.29 -30.09 -40.00
#